data_fc05a23f3355f10950cf24c9c1d2058d
#
_entry.id   fc05a23f3355f10950cf24c9c1d2058d
#
_cell.length_a   1.000
_cell.length_b   1.000
_cell.length_c   1.000
_cell.angle_alpha   90.00
_cell.angle_beta   90.00
_cell.angle_gamma   90.00
#
_symmetry.space_group_name_H-M   'P 1'
#
loop_
_entity.id
_entity.type
_entity.pdbx_description
1 polymer ?
#
loop_
_entity_poly.entity_id
_entity_poly.type
_entity_poly.pdbx_seq_one_letter_code
_entity_poly.pdbx_strand_id
1 'polypeptide(L)'
;APVKAGRTTASPPATANRPEDTSLGPVLTPSPPAAINIPSIGIRTSNFVDLGLGADGSLQVPTDFASIGWYTAGPSPGELGPAILGGHVDSHNGPAVFFRLGALRPGARVTIGRKDGSTATFSIDRVQRFPKNNFPTALVYGSTRRAELRLITCGGSFDQKSGHYVDNVVAFAHLVT
;
A
#
# COMPACT_ATOMS: atom_id res chain seq x y z
N ALA A 1 -51.75 -29.25 -37.63
CA ALA A 1 -51.36 -27.87 -37.35
C ALA A 1 -50.02 -27.83 -36.65
N PRO A 2 -48.97 -27.12 -37.14
CA PRO A 2 -47.70 -27.09 -36.45
C PRO A 2 -47.78 -26.08 -35.29
N VAL A 3 -47.45 -26.56 -34.10
CA VAL A 3 -47.31 -25.74 -32.91
C VAL A 3 -46.03 -24.91 -33.04
N LYS A 4 -46.13 -23.57 -33.12
CA LYS A 4 -45.02 -22.68 -33.06
C LYS A 4 -44.44 -22.69 -31.67
N ALA A 5 -43.20 -23.19 -31.56
CA ALA A 5 -42.38 -23.03 -30.36
C ALA A 5 -42.03 -21.56 -30.18
N GLY A 6 -42.54 -20.93 -29.13
CA GLY A 6 -42.19 -19.58 -28.73
C GLY A 6 -40.71 -19.55 -28.25
N ARG A 7 -39.87 -18.80 -28.95
CA ARG A 7 -38.56 -18.44 -28.46
C ARG A 7 -38.72 -17.41 -27.31
N THR A 8 -38.52 -17.88 -26.13
CA THR A 8 -38.27 -16.98 -24.98
C THR A 8 -36.85 -16.42 -25.16
N THR A 9 -36.72 -15.21 -25.65
CA THR A 9 -35.47 -14.46 -25.57
C THR A 9 -35.32 -14.04 -24.12
N ALA A 10 -34.50 -14.78 -23.37
CA ALA A 10 -34.05 -14.31 -22.07
C ALA A 10 -33.17 -13.07 -22.33
N SER A 11 -33.65 -11.89 -21.96
CA SER A 11 -32.82 -10.71 -21.86
C SER A 11 -31.66 -11.00 -20.92
N PRO A 12 -30.42 -10.61 -21.29
CA PRO A 12 -29.33 -10.71 -20.33
C PRO A 12 -29.71 -9.91 -19.08
N PRO A 13 -29.37 -10.41 -17.89
CA PRO A 13 -29.62 -9.63 -16.68
C PRO A 13 -28.96 -8.27 -16.87
N ALA A 14 -29.77 -7.23 -16.72
CA ALA A 14 -29.26 -5.88 -16.61
C ALA A 14 -28.12 -5.96 -15.60
N THR A 15 -26.93 -5.51 -15.98
CA THR A 15 -25.86 -5.23 -15.04
C THR A 15 -26.48 -4.28 -14.03
N ALA A 16 -26.90 -4.84 -12.91
CA ALA A 16 -27.33 -4.05 -11.79
C ALA A 16 -26.14 -3.15 -11.49
N ASN A 17 -26.30 -1.84 -11.68
CA ASN A 17 -25.42 -0.88 -11.08
C ASN A 17 -25.48 -1.20 -9.60
N ARG A 18 -24.50 -1.97 -9.15
CA ARG A 18 -24.27 -2.17 -7.73
C ARG A 18 -24.08 -0.77 -7.20
N PRO A 19 -24.90 -0.28 -6.25
CA PRO A 19 -24.61 0.98 -5.63
C PRO A 19 -23.14 0.91 -5.19
N GLU A 20 -22.33 1.84 -5.67
CA GLU A 20 -20.97 1.95 -5.15
C GLU A 20 -21.14 2.04 -3.65
N ASP A 21 -20.55 1.10 -2.93
CA ASP A 21 -20.67 1.05 -1.47
C ASP A 21 -19.85 2.21 -0.90
N THR A 22 -20.43 3.41 -0.93
CA THR A 22 -19.81 4.64 -0.44
C THR A 22 -19.43 4.55 1.04
N SER A 23 -19.92 3.53 1.76
CA SER A 23 -19.55 3.26 3.15
C SER A 23 -18.07 2.84 3.29
N LEU A 24 -17.45 2.35 2.21
CA LEU A 24 -16.05 1.91 2.20
C LEU A 24 -15.06 3.02 1.82
N GLY A 25 -15.54 4.20 1.47
CA GLY A 25 -14.73 5.37 1.14
C GLY A 25 -14.39 5.51 -0.35
N PRO A 26 -13.61 6.54 -0.70
CA PRO A 26 -13.29 6.85 -2.08
C PRO A 26 -12.32 5.85 -2.70
N VAL A 27 -12.36 5.77 -4.03
CA VAL A 27 -11.41 5.02 -4.87
C VAL A 27 -11.01 5.91 -6.04
N LEU A 28 -9.73 5.94 -6.36
CA LEU A 28 -9.19 6.72 -7.47
C LEU A 28 -8.80 5.79 -8.63
N THR A 29 -8.71 6.37 -9.82
CA THR A 29 -8.17 5.67 -10.99
C THR A 29 -6.68 5.40 -10.84
N PRO A 30 -6.12 4.37 -11.53
CA PRO A 30 -4.69 4.06 -11.43
C PRO A 30 -3.79 5.25 -11.80
N SER A 31 -2.82 5.54 -10.97
CA SER A 31 -1.73 6.48 -11.28
C SER A 31 -0.56 6.26 -10.32
N PRO A 32 0.68 6.14 -10.81
CA PRO A 32 1.85 5.93 -9.97
C PRO A 32 2.07 7.06 -8.96
N PRO A 33 2.71 6.77 -7.82
CA PRO A 33 3.13 7.81 -6.88
C PRO A 33 4.26 8.66 -7.47
N ALA A 34 4.24 9.96 -7.19
CA ALA A 34 5.26 10.91 -7.60
C ALA A 34 5.90 11.65 -6.43
N ALA A 35 5.15 11.86 -5.34
CA ALA A 35 5.63 12.54 -4.16
C ALA A 35 4.88 12.05 -2.92
N ILE A 36 5.50 12.17 -1.75
CA ILE A 36 4.88 11.82 -0.48
C ILE A 36 5.18 12.90 0.57
N ASN A 37 4.21 13.17 1.42
CA ASN A 37 4.35 14.06 2.57
C ASN A 37 3.70 13.41 3.80
N ILE A 38 4.47 13.21 4.85
CA ILE A 38 4.01 12.73 6.16
C ILE A 38 4.53 13.70 7.22
N PRO A 39 3.80 14.79 7.48
CA PRO A 39 4.31 15.87 8.33
C PRO A 39 4.67 15.44 9.75
N SER A 40 3.89 14.53 10.34
CA SER A 40 4.07 14.10 11.74
C SER A 40 5.42 13.41 12.00
N ILE A 41 6.05 12.88 10.97
CA ILE A 41 7.38 12.25 11.07
C ILE A 41 8.43 12.89 10.15
N GLY A 42 8.10 14.05 9.57
CA GLY A 42 9.04 14.85 8.80
C GLY A 42 9.46 14.27 7.46
N ILE A 43 8.63 13.42 6.84
CA ILE A 43 8.90 12.89 5.50
C ILE A 43 8.29 13.80 4.45
N ARG A 44 9.13 14.23 3.51
CA ARG A 44 8.72 14.93 2.29
C ARG A 44 9.74 14.64 1.20
N THR A 45 9.33 13.84 0.21
CA THR A 45 10.23 13.43 -0.88
C THR A 45 9.49 13.09 -2.15
N SER A 46 10.17 13.19 -3.28
CA SER A 46 9.73 12.70 -4.59
C SER A 46 10.62 11.56 -5.09
N ASN A 47 11.47 11.00 -4.25
CA ASN A 47 12.38 9.93 -4.61
C ASN A 47 11.67 8.58 -4.54
N PHE A 48 11.00 8.19 -5.64
CA PHE A 48 10.35 6.89 -5.77
C PHE A 48 11.11 5.99 -6.72
N VAL A 49 11.14 4.70 -6.39
CA VAL A 49 11.65 3.63 -7.25
C VAL A 49 10.61 2.51 -7.33
N ASP A 50 10.65 1.78 -8.44
CA ASP A 50 9.79 0.61 -8.61
C ASP A 50 10.36 -0.58 -7.87
N LEU A 51 9.50 -1.34 -7.19
CA LEU A 51 9.86 -2.59 -6.52
C LEU A 51 9.10 -3.76 -7.12
N GLY A 52 9.77 -4.90 -7.22
CA GLY A 52 9.18 -6.19 -7.51
C GLY A 52 9.34 -7.15 -6.33
N LEU A 53 9.11 -8.42 -6.58
CA LEU A 53 9.41 -9.49 -5.62
C LEU A 53 10.78 -10.09 -5.91
N GLY A 54 11.51 -10.44 -4.86
CA GLY A 54 12.75 -11.20 -4.95
C GLY A 54 12.48 -12.67 -5.30
N ALA A 55 13.55 -13.44 -5.52
CA ALA A 55 13.46 -14.85 -5.85
C ALA A 55 12.78 -15.69 -4.76
N ASP A 56 12.84 -15.23 -3.51
CA ASP A 56 12.19 -15.86 -2.35
C ASP A 56 10.72 -15.40 -2.14
N GLY A 57 10.18 -14.57 -3.04
CA GLY A 57 8.83 -14.03 -2.96
C GLY A 57 8.66 -12.84 -2.02
N SER A 58 9.72 -12.38 -1.35
CA SER A 58 9.68 -11.18 -0.52
C SER A 58 9.76 -9.90 -1.37
N LEU A 59 9.22 -8.80 -0.84
CA LEU A 59 9.33 -7.50 -1.48
C LEU A 59 10.80 -7.07 -1.57
N GLN A 60 11.22 -6.64 -2.76
CA GLN A 60 12.52 -6.00 -2.93
C GLN A 60 12.62 -4.73 -2.08
N VAL A 61 13.83 -4.30 -1.79
CA VAL A 61 14.10 -3.04 -1.07
C VAL A 61 14.75 -2.05 -2.03
N PRO A 62 14.56 -0.73 -1.84
CA PRO A 62 15.30 0.26 -2.60
C PRO A 62 16.82 0.06 -2.45
N THR A 63 17.56 0.33 -3.51
CA THR A 63 19.03 0.21 -3.49
C THR A 63 19.71 1.32 -2.72
N ASP A 64 19.03 2.45 -2.54
CA ASP A 64 19.51 3.56 -1.71
C ASP A 64 18.61 3.78 -0.49
N PHE A 65 19.11 4.51 0.52
CA PHE A 65 18.43 4.70 1.79
C PHE A 65 17.46 5.89 1.83
N ALA A 66 17.47 6.73 0.82
CA ALA A 66 16.64 7.92 0.73
C ALA A 66 15.37 7.69 -0.10
N SER A 67 15.33 6.66 -0.95
CA SER A 67 14.20 6.37 -1.83
C SER A 67 13.13 5.55 -1.14
N ILE A 68 11.88 5.79 -1.56
CA ILE A 68 10.73 4.97 -1.24
C ILE A 68 10.41 4.12 -2.46
N GLY A 69 10.24 2.82 -2.25
CA GLY A 69 9.86 1.90 -3.30
C GLY A 69 8.35 1.66 -3.33
N TRP A 70 7.78 1.61 -4.51
CA TRP A 70 6.40 1.21 -4.73
C TRP A 70 6.36 -0.17 -5.40
N TYR A 71 5.58 -1.10 -4.80
CA TYR A 71 5.33 -2.42 -5.38
C TYR A 71 4.40 -2.28 -6.59
N THR A 72 4.99 -2.36 -7.78
CA THR A 72 4.31 -2.03 -9.04
C THR A 72 3.32 -3.09 -9.52
N ALA A 73 3.43 -4.33 -9.04
CA ALA A 73 2.47 -5.39 -9.34
C ALA A 73 1.18 -5.27 -8.52
N GLY A 74 1.15 -4.43 -7.51
CA GLY A 74 -0.02 -4.11 -6.70
C GLY A 74 -0.71 -2.82 -7.11
N PRO A 75 -1.79 -2.44 -6.41
CA PRO A 75 -2.49 -1.17 -6.65
C PRO A 75 -1.56 0.03 -6.53
N SER A 76 -1.83 1.07 -7.32
CA SER A 76 -1.24 2.39 -7.09
C SER A 76 -1.95 3.09 -5.94
N PRO A 77 -1.29 4.06 -5.25
CA PRO A 77 -1.92 4.77 -4.14
C PRO A 77 -3.22 5.46 -4.55
N GLY A 78 -4.32 5.04 -3.94
CA GLY A 78 -5.67 5.52 -4.22
C GLY A 78 -6.56 4.52 -4.96
N GLU A 79 -6.01 3.53 -5.64
CA GLU A 79 -6.79 2.43 -6.20
C GLU A 79 -7.39 1.55 -5.11
N LEU A 80 -8.44 0.82 -5.49
CA LEU A 80 -9.01 -0.23 -4.63
C LEU A 80 -7.94 -1.27 -4.29
N GLY A 81 -7.81 -1.60 -3.02
CA GLY A 81 -6.80 -2.52 -2.53
C GLY A 81 -5.64 -1.81 -1.86
N PRO A 82 -4.66 -2.57 -1.32
CA PRO A 82 -3.53 -2.01 -0.62
C PRO A 82 -2.40 -1.62 -1.58
N ALA A 83 -2.06 -0.34 -1.64
CA ALA A 83 -0.81 0.10 -2.25
C ALA A 83 0.33 -0.10 -1.25
N ILE A 84 1.43 -0.69 -1.70
CA ILE A 84 2.56 -1.06 -0.85
C ILE A 84 3.75 -0.15 -1.15
N LEU A 85 4.20 0.57 -0.13
CA LEU A 85 5.42 1.37 -0.17
C LEU A 85 6.41 0.84 0.86
N GLY A 86 7.65 0.65 0.44
CA GLY A 86 8.73 0.16 1.30
C GLY A 86 9.92 1.10 1.30
N GLY A 87 10.62 1.14 2.42
CA GLY A 87 11.84 1.94 2.57
C GLY A 87 12.68 1.47 3.74
N HIS A 88 13.95 1.86 3.74
CA HIS A 88 14.88 1.49 4.81
C HIS A 88 14.59 2.25 6.11
N VAL A 89 14.86 1.59 7.24
CA VAL A 89 14.75 2.20 8.58
C VAL A 89 16.02 2.98 8.92
N ASP A 90 17.18 2.43 8.60
CA ASP A 90 18.48 3.06 8.83
C ASP A 90 19.57 2.51 7.91
N SER A 91 20.75 3.05 8.04
CA SER A 91 21.96 2.62 7.36
C SER A 91 23.14 2.71 8.33
N HIS A 92 24.34 2.28 7.90
CA HIS A 92 25.56 2.49 8.67
C HIS A 92 25.87 3.98 8.94
N ASN A 93 25.29 4.90 8.15
CA ASN A 93 25.48 6.34 8.28
C ASN A 93 24.36 7.02 9.09
N GLY A 94 23.42 6.26 9.65
CA GLY A 94 22.34 6.81 10.46
C GLY A 94 20.95 6.53 9.90
N PRO A 95 19.93 7.32 10.32
CA PRO A 95 18.55 7.12 9.91
C PRO A 95 18.33 7.14 8.39
N ALA A 96 17.47 6.24 7.90
CA ALA A 96 17.01 6.23 6.51
C ALA A 96 15.59 6.81 6.39
N VAL A 97 14.99 6.73 5.21
CA VAL A 97 13.72 7.42 4.89
C VAL A 97 12.58 7.07 5.84
N PHE A 98 12.47 5.82 6.28
CA PHE A 98 11.41 5.35 7.18
C PHE A 98 11.87 5.12 8.64
N PHE A 99 12.94 5.78 9.06
CA PHE A 99 13.45 5.65 10.42
C PHE A 99 12.39 5.91 11.49
N ARG A 100 11.51 6.89 11.29
CA ARG A 100 10.48 7.28 12.24
C ARG A 100 9.10 6.67 11.98
N LEU A 101 9.02 5.68 11.07
CA LEU A 101 7.73 5.08 10.72
C LEU A 101 6.97 4.53 11.94
N GLY A 102 7.67 3.90 12.86
CA GLY A 102 7.09 3.39 14.10
C GLY A 102 6.51 4.43 15.04
N ALA A 103 6.81 5.71 14.84
CA ALA A 103 6.27 6.83 15.62
C ALA A 103 4.93 7.34 15.10
N LEU A 104 4.44 6.85 13.96
CA LEU A 104 3.13 7.23 13.44
C LEU A 104 2.02 6.81 14.39
N ARG A 105 1.02 7.66 14.51
CA ARG A 105 -0.16 7.43 15.35
C ARG A 105 -1.43 7.38 14.53
N PRO A 106 -2.49 6.67 15.00
CA PRO A 106 -3.80 6.73 14.35
C PRO A 106 -4.25 8.16 14.11
N GLY A 107 -4.77 8.42 12.91
CA GLY A 107 -5.21 9.75 12.48
C GLY A 107 -4.15 10.61 11.81
N ALA A 108 -2.86 10.23 11.87
CA ALA A 108 -1.81 10.93 11.13
C ALA A 108 -2.10 10.88 9.63
N ARG A 109 -1.77 11.95 8.92
CA ARG A 109 -2.05 12.07 7.49
C ARG A 109 -0.82 11.71 6.65
N VAL A 110 -1.07 10.98 5.57
CA VAL A 110 -0.12 10.69 4.51
C VAL A 110 -0.70 11.23 3.21
N THR A 111 -0.02 12.15 2.58
CA THR A 111 -0.46 12.72 1.30
C THR A 111 0.48 12.26 0.20
N ILE A 112 -0.07 11.67 -0.85
CA ILE A 112 0.68 11.18 -2.00
C ILE A 112 0.26 11.95 -3.23
N GLY A 113 1.20 12.70 -3.82
CA GLY A 113 1.06 13.28 -5.15
C GLY A 113 1.25 12.18 -6.19
N ARG A 114 0.36 12.12 -7.19
CA ARG A 114 0.34 11.09 -8.21
C ARG A 114 0.81 11.67 -9.55
N LYS A 115 1.29 10.81 -10.43
CA LYS A 115 1.83 11.27 -11.74
C LYS A 115 0.80 11.94 -12.63
N ASP A 116 -0.48 11.65 -12.44
CA ASP A 116 -1.59 12.32 -13.18
C ASP A 116 -1.93 13.72 -12.64
N GLY A 117 -1.19 14.21 -11.63
CA GLY A 117 -1.41 15.50 -10.99
C GLY A 117 -2.42 15.47 -9.84
N SER A 118 -3.10 14.35 -9.62
CA SER A 118 -4.02 14.18 -8.48
C SER A 118 -3.27 13.92 -7.19
N THR A 119 -3.98 14.07 -6.08
CA THR A 119 -3.47 13.83 -4.73
C THR A 119 -4.34 12.79 -4.03
N ALA A 120 -3.71 11.82 -3.39
CA ALA A 120 -4.36 10.85 -2.54
C ALA A 120 -3.96 11.11 -1.08
N THR A 121 -4.96 11.32 -0.21
CA THR A 121 -4.73 11.55 1.22
C THR A 121 -5.24 10.36 2.01
N PHE A 122 -4.36 9.82 2.84
CA PHE A 122 -4.62 8.66 3.70
C PHE A 122 -4.60 9.06 5.17
N SER A 123 -5.36 8.36 5.97
CA SER A 123 -5.32 8.43 7.44
C SER A 123 -4.72 7.14 7.99
N ILE A 124 -3.76 7.25 8.88
CA ILE A 124 -3.18 6.09 9.56
C ILE A 124 -4.23 5.46 10.48
N ASP A 125 -4.45 4.15 10.35
CA ASP A 125 -5.32 3.37 11.20
C ASP A 125 -4.56 2.79 12.39
N ARG A 126 -3.40 2.20 12.12
CA ARG A 126 -2.53 1.59 13.14
C ARG A 126 -1.12 1.36 12.59
N VAL A 127 -0.19 1.15 13.51
CA VAL A 127 1.17 0.69 13.21
C VAL A 127 1.41 -0.59 13.99
N GLN A 128 1.88 -1.63 13.33
CA GLN A 128 2.16 -2.93 13.94
C GLN A 128 3.53 -3.44 13.53
N ARG A 129 4.14 -4.20 14.44
CA ARG A 129 5.40 -4.91 14.21
C ARG A 129 5.11 -6.39 14.03
N PHE A 130 5.72 -6.99 13.01
CA PHE A 130 5.56 -8.41 12.70
C PHE A 130 6.92 -9.07 12.56
N PRO A 131 7.13 -10.28 13.14
CA PRO A 131 8.34 -11.04 12.91
C PRO A 131 8.51 -11.38 11.42
N LYS A 132 9.71 -11.24 10.87
CA LYS A 132 9.98 -11.57 9.46
C LYS A 132 9.76 -13.07 9.17
N ASN A 133 10.02 -13.93 10.14
CA ASN A 133 9.81 -15.37 10.01
C ASN A 133 8.34 -15.82 10.16
N ASN A 134 7.44 -14.91 10.49
CA ASN A 134 5.99 -15.14 10.58
C ASN A 134 5.23 -13.90 10.12
N PHE A 135 5.54 -13.43 8.92
CA PHE A 135 4.93 -12.22 8.35
C PHE A 135 3.51 -12.52 7.84
N PRO A 136 2.50 -11.72 8.22
CA PRO A 136 1.11 -11.96 7.83
C PRO A 136 0.86 -11.47 6.40
N THR A 137 1.34 -12.20 5.40
CA THR A 137 1.30 -11.82 3.99
C THR A 137 -0.12 -11.48 3.52
N ALA A 138 -1.12 -12.30 3.88
CA ALA A 138 -2.50 -12.06 3.46
C ALA A 138 -3.09 -10.79 4.07
N LEU A 139 -2.73 -10.44 5.31
CA LEU A 139 -3.18 -9.20 5.96
C LEU A 139 -2.58 -7.97 5.30
N VAL A 140 -1.31 -8.02 4.93
CA VAL A 140 -0.58 -6.87 4.39
C VAL A 140 -0.81 -6.70 2.89
N TYR A 141 -0.74 -7.78 2.12
CA TYR A 141 -0.80 -7.76 0.65
C TYR A 141 -2.15 -8.19 0.09
N GLY A 142 -3.01 -8.82 0.89
CA GLY A 142 -4.29 -9.35 0.43
C GLY A 142 -5.27 -8.25 0.04
N SER A 143 -6.24 -8.61 -0.80
CA SER A 143 -7.26 -7.68 -1.29
C SER A 143 -8.05 -7.06 -0.15
N THR A 144 -8.36 -5.78 -0.28
CA THR A 144 -9.21 -5.03 0.66
C THR A 144 -10.44 -4.49 -0.07
N ARG A 145 -11.45 -4.11 0.70
CA ARG A 145 -12.72 -3.60 0.17
C ARG A 145 -12.74 -2.08 0.00
N ARG A 146 -11.63 -1.43 0.30
CA ARG A 146 -11.41 0.03 0.15
C ARG A 146 -10.00 0.29 -0.34
N ALA A 147 -9.72 1.52 -0.74
CA ALA A 147 -8.36 1.94 -1.07
C ALA A 147 -7.56 2.08 0.22
N GLU A 148 -6.48 1.33 0.33
CA GLU A 148 -5.61 1.30 1.51
C GLU A 148 -4.16 1.51 1.13
N LEU A 149 -3.35 1.83 2.13
CA LEU A 149 -1.92 2.04 2.01
C LEU A 149 -1.20 1.23 3.08
N ARG A 150 -0.07 0.65 2.70
CA ARG A 150 0.87 0.00 3.61
C ARG A 150 2.22 0.67 3.47
N LEU A 151 2.75 1.19 4.57
CA LEU A 151 4.12 1.67 4.64
C LEU A 151 4.92 0.64 5.43
N ILE A 152 6.00 0.12 4.84
CA ILE A 152 6.75 -1.01 5.41
C ILE A 152 8.21 -0.65 5.57
N THR A 153 8.77 -0.94 6.74
CA THR A 153 10.19 -0.85 7.02
C THR A 153 10.64 -1.96 7.98
N CYS A 154 11.91 -2.05 8.25
CA CYS A 154 12.46 -2.97 9.22
C CYS A 154 12.31 -2.42 10.64
N GLY A 155 12.38 -3.29 11.66
CA GLY A 155 12.31 -2.90 13.06
C GLY A 155 12.62 -4.05 14.00
N GLY A 156 12.39 -3.84 15.30
CA GLY A 156 12.70 -4.80 16.33
C GLY A 156 14.19 -4.86 16.65
N SER A 157 14.63 -5.99 17.19
CA SER A 157 16.04 -6.22 17.53
C SER A 157 16.89 -6.40 16.25
N PHE A 158 18.09 -5.87 16.26
CA PHE A 158 19.06 -6.11 15.20
C PHE A 158 19.80 -7.42 15.48
N ASP A 159 19.76 -8.35 14.53
CA ASP A 159 20.50 -9.61 14.60
C ASP A 159 21.89 -9.41 13.97
N GLN A 160 22.91 -9.44 14.81
CA GLN A 160 24.31 -9.27 14.40
C GLN A 160 24.82 -10.41 13.49
N LYS A 161 24.23 -11.60 13.61
CA LYS A 161 24.65 -12.76 12.80
C LYS A 161 24.16 -12.65 11.36
N SER A 162 22.91 -12.26 11.16
CA SER A 162 22.33 -12.09 9.82
C SER A 162 22.60 -10.71 9.23
N GLY A 163 22.92 -9.70 10.06
CA GLY A 163 23.08 -8.33 9.65
C GLY A 163 21.75 -7.63 9.33
N HIS A 164 20.64 -8.14 9.87
CA HIS A 164 19.29 -7.64 9.60
C HIS A 164 18.47 -7.47 10.88
N TYR A 165 17.46 -6.61 10.81
CA TYR A 165 16.43 -6.54 11.83
C TYR A 165 15.51 -7.76 11.77
N VAL A 166 15.03 -8.21 12.93
CA VAL A 166 14.21 -9.43 13.04
C VAL A 166 12.75 -9.21 12.66
N ASP A 167 12.27 -7.97 12.67
CA ASP A 167 10.87 -7.62 12.42
C ASP A 167 10.73 -6.67 11.23
N ASN A 168 9.49 -6.62 10.71
CA ASN A 168 9.01 -5.53 9.87
C ASN A 168 8.03 -4.67 10.66
N VAL A 169 8.08 -3.36 10.43
CA VAL A 169 7.08 -2.39 10.92
C VAL A 169 6.18 -2.04 9.76
N VAL A 170 4.87 -2.16 9.96
CA VAL A 170 3.86 -1.86 8.95
C VAL A 170 2.91 -0.81 9.48
N ALA A 171 2.80 0.30 8.77
CA ALA A 171 1.76 1.30 8.98
C ALA A 171 0.60 1.02 8.03
N PHE A 172 -0.59 0.84 8.58
CA PHE A 172 -1.84 0.61 7.86
C PHE A 172 -2.62 1.91 7.77
N ALA A 173 -3.05 2.26 6.57
CA ALA A 173 -3.82 3.47 6.34
C ALA A 173 -4.93 3.24 5.31
N HIS A 174 -5.93 4.11 5.30
CA HIS A 174 -7.00 4.11 4.31
C HIS A 174 -7.13 5.46 3.65
N LEU A 175 -7.60 5.47 2.41
CA LEU A 175 -7.85 6.69 1.64
C LEU A 175 -9.02 7.46 2.25
N VAL A 176 -8.85 8.77 2.43
CA VAL A 176 -9.91 9.66 2.91
C VAL A 176 -10.36 10.68 1.85
N THR A 177 -9.44 11.08 0.98
CA THR A 177 -9.77 11.94 -0.19
C THR A 177 -8.79 11.73 -1.34
#